data_5a98dba3b60b587c37afc48454a377c0
#
_entry.id   5a98dba3b60b587c37afc48454a377c0
#
_cell.length_a   1.000
_cell.length_b   1.000
_cell.length_c   1.000
_cell.angle_alpha   90.00
_cell.angle_beta   90.00
_cell.angle_gamma   90.00
#
_symmetry.space_group_name_H-M   'P 1'
#
loop_
_entity.id
_entity.type
_entity.pdbx_description
1 polymer ?
#
loop_
_entity_poly.entity_id
_entity_poly.type
_entity_poly.pdbx_seq_one_letter_code
_entity_poly.pdbx_strand_id
1 'polypeptide(L)'
;VKNLAALPIGSTGDAARKAITTGALMGARGNSGVITSQILRGLCEGSVNAIEVNAETIDAAFAKAVEVAFQAVRKPVEGTILTVLRDTAAAAKHARKKKLSPEEAMDAVVAESYASVQRTPELLPVLKENNVVDAGGYGFAILLDAFVSALTGREGQLGDELAISRDAAPKVEIEQINDWEGSQFRYCTEFLVHSDTIDVDAAKEFLPTMGDCDLMVGM
;
A
#
# COMPACT_ATOMS: atom_id res chain seq x y z
N VAL A 1 -10.34 -2.09 -10.66
CA VAL A 1 -10.40 -2.11 -12.14
C VAL A 1 -11.85 -2.08 -12.62
N LYS A 2 -12.74 -3.04 -12.25
CA LYS A 2 -14.13 -3.09 -12.74
C LYS A 2 -14.91 -1.80 -12.52
N ASN A 3 -14.84 -1.24 -11.31
CA ASN A 3 -15.56 0.02 -10.99
C ASN A 3 -15.06 1.20 -11.82
N LEU A 4 -13.76 1.27 -12.08
CA LEU A 4 -13.16 2.33 -12.89
C LEU A 4 -13.55 2.17 -14.38
N ALA A 5 -13.47 0.93 -14.90
CA ALA A 5 -13.87 0.62 -16.27
C ALA A 5 -15.38 0.85 -16.57
N ALA A 6 -16.21 0.83 -15.53
CA ALA A 6 -17.63 1.10 -15.65
C ALA A 6 -17.99 2.59 -15.70
N LEU A 7 -17.04 3.49 -15.48
CA LEU A 7 -17.28 4.93 -15.54
C LEU A 7 -17.48 5.38 -17.02
N PRO A 8 -18.46 6.26 -17.28
CA PRO A 8 -18.59 6.87 -18.59
C PRO A 8 -17.34 7.66 -19.00
N ILE A 9 -17.05 7.70 -20.29
CA ILE A 9 -15.99 8.57 -20.84
C ILE A 9 -16.31 10.02 -20.48
N GLY A 10 -15.32 10.76 -19.97
CA GLY A 10 -15.49 12.15 -19.53
C GLY A 10 -15.98 12.30 -18.08
N SER A 11 -16.02 11.22 -17.32
CA SER A 11 -16.30 11.28 -15.87
C SER A 11 -15.31 12.18 -15.14
N THR A 12 -15.76 12.82 -14.07
CA THR A 12 -14.94 13.72 -13.25
C THR A 12 -13.84 12.97 -12.49
N GLY A 13 -12.76 13.66 -12.11
CA GLY A 13 -11.73 13.11 -11.25
C GLY A 13 -12.29 12.61 -9.91
N ASP A 14 -13.33 13.24 -9.35
CA ASP A 14 -14.00 12.78 -8.13
C ASP A 14 -14.71 11.45 -8.33
N ALA A 15 -15.39 11.25 -9.46
CA ALA A 15 -15.99 9.96 -9.79
C ALA A 15 -14.94 8.86 -9.92
N ALA A 16 -13.81 9.17 -10.56
CA ALA A 16 -12.69 8.24 -10.68
C ALA A 16 -12.09 7.89 -9.29
N ARG A 17 -11.81 8.88 -8.45
CA ARG A 17 -11.30 8.66 -7.08
C ARG A 17 -12.26 7.79 -6.26
N LYS A 18 -13.56 8.10 -6.29
CA LYS A 18 -14.59 7.30 -5.62
C LYS A 18 -14.63 5.86 -6.12
N ALA A 19 -14.54 5.65 -7.43
CA ALA A 19 -14.52 4.32 -8.03
C ALA A 19 -13.27 3.52 -7.60
N ILE A 20 -12.10 4.16 -7.50
CA ILE A 20 -10.85 3.56 -7.02
C ILE A 20 -11.00 3.17 -5.55
N THR A 21 -11.35 4.11 -4.69
CA THR A 21 -11.38 3.90 -3.23
C THR A 21 -12.41 2.85 -2.83
N THR A 22 -13.66 2.97 -3.31
CA THR A 22 -14.71 1.99 -3.04
C THR A 22 -14.37 0.63 -3.65
N GLY A 23 -13.91 0.60 -4.90
CA GLY A 23 -13.58 -0.65 -5.59
C GLY A 23 -12.38 -1.37 -4.99
N ALA A 24 -11.39 -0.64 -4.48
CA ALA A 24 -10.24 -1.21 -3.82
C ALA A 24 -10.63 -1.84 -2.48
N LEU A 25 -11.39 -1.12 -1.64
CA LEU A 25 -11.79 -1.63 -0.34
C LEU A 25 -12.75 -2.83 -0.46
N MET A 26 -13.78 -2.73 -1.29
CA MET A 26 -14.73 -3.82 -1.48
C MET A 26 -14.12 -5.06 -2.14
N GLY A 27 -13.06 -4.88 -2.91
CA GLY A 27 -12.28 -5.96 -3.53
C GLY A 27 -11.13 -6.48 -2.68
N ALA A 28 -10.81 -5.83 -1.56
CA ALA A 28 -9.71 -6.23 -0.69
C ALA A 28 -9.93 -7.62 -0.10
N ARG A 29 -8.84 -8.35 0.07
CA ARG A 29 -8.80 -9.65 0.74
C ARG A 29 -7.53 -9.71 1.59
N GLY A 30 -7.68 -10.13 2.83
CA GLY A 30 -6.58 -10.20 3.81
C GLY A 30 -5.97 -8.84 4.15
N ASN A 31 -5.06 -8.85 5.10
CA ASN A 31 -4.40 -7.64 5.61
C ASN A 31 -3.72 -6.81 4.51
N SER A 32 -2.98 -7.46 3.60
CA SER A 32 -2.30 -6.77 2.51
C SER A 32 -3.27 -6.09 1.53
N GLY A 33 -4.42 -6.74 1.25
CA GLY A 33 -5.47 -6.14 0.40
C GLY A 33 -6.09 -4.90 1.04
N VAL A 34 -6.39 -4.96 2.33
CA VAL A 34 -6.94 -3.81 3.08
C VAL A 34 -5.92 -2.68 3.14
N ILE A 35 -4.66 -2.96 3.49
CA ILE A 35 -3.59 -1.94 3.53
C ILE A 35 -3.43 -1.28 2.15
N THR A 36 -3.37 -2.08 1.07
CA THR A 36 -3.29 -1.55 -0.30
C THR A 36 -4.49 -0.66 -0.63
N SER A 37 -5.69 -1.03 -0.19
CA SER A 37 -6.89 -0.19 -0.40
C SER A 37 -6.77 1.16 0.31
N GLN A 38 -6.16 1.20 1.49
CA GLN A 38 -5.94 2.43 2.25
C GLN A 38 -4.81 3.27 1.65
N ILE A 39 -3.77 2.65 1.10
CA ILE A 39 -2.75 3.36 0.32
C ILE A 39 -3.40 4.06 -0.88
N LEU A 40 -4.20 3.34 -1.67
CA LEU A 40 -4.91 3.91 -2.81
C LEU A 40 -5.88 5.02 -2.40
N ARG A 41 -6.58 4.85 -1.28
CA ARG A 41 -7.44 5.89 -0.71
C ARG A 41 -6.63 7.14 -0.37
N GLY A 42 -5.53 7.01 0.35
CA GLY A 42 -4.69 8.14 0.72
C GLY A 42 -4.08 8.85 -0.50
N LEU A 43 -3.63 8.12 -1.53
CA LEU A 43 -3.17 8.70 -2.80
C LEU A 43 -4.29 9.52 -3.46
N CYS A 44 -5.52 9.00 -3.49
CA CYS A 44 -6.68 9.70 -4.03
C CYS A 44 -7.03 10.95 -3.20
N GLU A 45 -7.03 10.88 -1.87
CA GLU A 45 -7.33 12.00 -0.99
C GLU A 45 -6.26 13.09 -1.09
N GLY A 46 -4.98 12.73 -1.12
CA GLY A 46 -3.86 13.68 -1.26
C GLY A 46 -3.79 14.38 -2.61
N SER A 47 -4.47 13.83 -3.64
CA SER A 47 -4.52 14.40 -4.99
C SER A 47 -5.82 15.16 -5.32
N VAL A 48 -6.72 15.37 -4.36
CA VAL A 48 -8.06 16.00 -4.62
C VAL A 48 -7.95 17.38 -5.27
N ASN A 49 -7.01 18.20 -4.84
CA ASN A 49 -6.82 19.56 -5.34
C ASN A 49 -5.76 19.66 -6.45
N ALA A 50 -5.23 18.53 -6.93
CA ALA A 50 -4.22 18.52 -7.97
C ALA A 50 -4.85 18.85 -9.33
N ILE A 51 -4.37 19.93 -9.96
CA ILE A 51 -4.74 20.32 -11.33
C ILE A 51 -3.79 19.64 -12.32
N GLU A 52 -2.56 19.43 -11.92
CA GLU A 52 -1.49 18.82 -12.70
C GLU A 52 -0.64 17.88 -11.85
N VAL A 53 0.06 16.97 -12.46
CA VAL A 53 1.04 16.12 -11.80
C VAL A 53 2.38 16.85 -11.76
N ASN A 54 2.87 17.12 -10.56
CA ASN A 54 4.18 17.72 -10.29
C ASN A 54 4.74 17.17 -8.97
N ALA A 55 5.97 17.54 -8.62
CA ALA A 55 6.62 17.01 -7.42
C ALA A 55 5.86 17.38 -6.11
N GLU A 56 5.16 18.51 -6.07
CA GLU A 56 4.33 18.93 -4.93
C GLU A 56 3.11 18.00 -4.76
N THR A 57 2.40 17.72 -5.86
CA THR A 57 1.20 16.86 -5.83
C THR A 57 1.57 15.40 -5.57
N ILE A 58 2.72 14.94 -6.06
CA ILE A 58 3.25 13.61 -5.76
C ILE A 58 3.57 13.49 -4.27
N ASP A 59 4.31 14.44 -3.69
CA ASP A 59 4.62 14.46 -2.24
C ASP A 59 3.35 14.48 -1.39
N ALA A 60 2.36 15.34 -1.72
CA ALA A 60 1.11 15.43 -1.00
C ALA A 60 0.31 14.12 -1.05
N ALA A 61 0.26 13.46 -2.21
CA ALA A 61 -0.41 12.18 -2.39
C ALA A 61 0.23 11.08 -1.53
N PHE A 62 1.56 10.96 -1.57
CA PHE A 62 2.27 9.94 -0.77
C PHE A 62 2.24 10.23 0.73
N ALA A 63 2.34 11.50 1.14
CA ALA A 63 2.20 11.89 2.55
C ALA A 63 0.83 11.47 3.11
N LYS A 64 -0.25 11.72 2.34
CA LYS A 64 -1.60 11.32 2.73
C LYS A 64 -1.78 9.80 2.70
N ALA A 65 -1.16 9.10 1.77
CA ALA A 65 -1.17 7.65 1.72
C ALA A 65 -0.55 7.02 2.97
N VAL A 66 0.58 7.56 3.45
CA VAL A 66 1.21 7.13 4.71
C VAL A 66 0.26 7.36 5.88
N GLU A 67 -0.30 8.56 6.01
CA GLU A 67 -1.24 8.89 7.10
C GLU A 67 -2.41 7.89 7.15
N VAL A 68 -3.10 7.69 6.03
CA VAL A 68 -4.30 6.85 5.95
C VAL A 68 -3.97 5.37 6.18
N ALA A 69 -2.87 4.87 5.61
CA ALA A 69 -2.47 3.47 5.78
C ALA A 69 -2.05 3.16 7.21
N PHE A 70 -1.29 4.05 7.86
CA PHE A 70 -0.86 3.85 9.26
C PHE A 70 -2.02 3.99 10.26
N GLN A 71 -3.03 4.81 9.97
CA GLN A 71 -4.24 4.89 10.80
C GLN A 71 -5.07 3.60 10.77
N ALA A 72 -5.00 2.84 9.68
CA ALA A 72 -5.74 1.59 9.54
C ALA A 72 -5.09 0.41 10.28
N VAL A 73 -3.78 0.47 10.52
CA VAL A 73 -3.01 -0.61 11.15
C VAL A 73 -2.69 -0.26 12.60
N ARG A 74 -3.16 -1.06 13.53
CA ARG A 74 -2.98 -0.79 14.96
C ARG A 74 -1.56 -1.04 15.46
N LYS A 75 -0.92 -2.07 14.93
CA LYS A 75 0.44 -2.49 15.30
C LYS A 75 1.30 -2.53 14.05
N PRO A 76 1.77 -1.38 13.54
CA PRO A 76 2.64 -1.36 12.37
C PRO A 76 3.93 -2.15 12.63
N VAL A 77 4.30 -3.02 11.71
CA VAL A 77 5.53 -3.82 11.78
C VAL A 77 6.52 -3.30 10.75
N GLU A 78 7.76 -3.04 11.18
CA GLU A 78 8.84 -2.64 10.28
C GLU A 78 9.26 -3.80 9.37
N GLY A 79 9.75 -3.46 8.17
CA GLY A 79 10.11 -4.46 7.16
C GLY A 79 8.92 -4.99 6.37
N THR A 80 7.79 -4.27 6.37
CA THR A 80 6.57 -4.62 5.64
C THR A 80 6.20 -3.57 4.60
N ILE A 81 5.10 -3.78 3.87
CA ILE A 81 4.53 -2.82 2.91
C ILE A 81 4.43 -1.40 3.48
N LEU A 82 4.20 -1.23 4.79
CA LEU A 82 4.14 0.07 5.43
C LEU A 82 5.49 0.77 5.47
N THR A 83 6.57 0.03 5.69
CA THR A 83 7.93 0.55 5.60
C THR A 83 8.24 1.00 4.18
N VAL A 84 7.92 0.17 3.19
CA VAL A 84 8.12 0.49 1.77
C VAL A 84 7.34 1.75 1.38
N LEU A 85 6.08 1.87 1.80
CA LEU A 85 5.27 3.06 1.57
C LEU A 85 5.91 4.32 2.19
N ARG A 86 6.37 4.24 3.44
CA ARG A 86 6.99 5.35 4.15
C ARG A 86 8.28 5.81 3.47
N ASP A 87 9.12 4.87 3.08
CA ASP A 87 10.38 5.17 2.39
C ASP A 87 10.11 5.81 1.01
N THR A 88 9.14 5.28 0.26
CA THR A 88 8.68 5.84 -1.01
C THR A 88 8.16 7.29 -0.83
N ALA A 89 7.39 7.55 0.23
CA ALA A 89 6.94 8.91 0.56
C ALA A 89 8.10 9.85 0.90
N ALA A 90 9.14 9.33 1.55
CA ALA A 90 10.36 10.11 1.82
C ALA A 90 11.08 10.50 0.51
N ALA A 91 11.12 9.61 -0.48
CA ALA A 91 11.66 9.92 -1.81
C ALA A 91 10.81 11.00 -2.53
N ALA A 92 9.48 10.91 -2.48
CA ALA A 92 8.59 11.93 -3.03
C ALA A 92 8.84 13.31 -2.41
N LYS A 93 8.97 13.37 -1.08
CA LYS A 93 9.32 14.60 -0.34
C LYS A 93 10.69 15.15 -0.74
N HIS A 94 11.67 14.25 -0.97
CA HIS A 94 13.00 14.65 -1.42
C HIS A 94 12.95 15.23 -2.84
N ALA A 95 12.21 14.58 -3.77
CA ALA A 95 12.00 15.06 -5.13
C ALA A 95 11.40 16.48 -5.14
N ARG A 96 10.37 16.73 -4.32
CA ARG A 96 9.79 18.08 -4.15
C ARG A 96 10.82 19.09 -3.67
N LYS A 97 11.62 18.74 -2.64
CA LYS A 97 12.66 19.66 -2.11
C LYS A 97 13.72 20.01 -3.16
N LYS A 98 14.05 19.07 -4.03
CA LYS A 98 14.98 19.24 -5.15
C LYS A 98 14.34 19.91 -6.37
N LYS A 99 13.03 20.12 -6.35
CA LYS A 99 12.27 20.66 -7.50
C LYS A 99 12.46 19.85 -8.77
N LEU A 100 12.45 18.53 -8.64
CA LEU A 100 12.55 17.61 -9.77
C LEU A 100 11.35 17.77 -10.70
N SER A 101 11.53 17.43 -11.98
CA SER A 101 10.42 17.32 -12.91
C SER A 101 9.43 16.22 -12.47
N PRO A 102 8.18 16.24 -12.95
CA PRO A 102 7.21 15.19 -12.65
C PRO A 102 7.72 13.78 -12.95
N GLU A 103 8.40 13.60 -14.08
CA GLU A 103 8.96 12.32 -14.50
C GLU A 103 10.09 11.86 -13.56
N GLU A 104 11.06 12.74 -13.28
CA GLU A 104 12.14 12.44 -12.33
C GLU A 104 11.61 12.11 -10.92
N ALA A 105 10.55 12.81 -10.48
CA ALA A 105 9.92 12.53 -9.19
C ALA A 105 9.23 11.17 -9.17
N MET A 106 8.53 10.79 -10.24
CA MET A 106 7.91 9.47 -10.39
C MET A 106 8.97 8.37 -10.46
N ASP A 107 10.04 8.56 -11.20
CA ASP A 107 11.16 7.60 -11.27
C ASP A 107 11.82 7.41 -9.91
N ALA A 108 12.01 8.51 -9.16
CA ALA A 108 12.59 8.45 -7.82
C ALA A 108 11.72 7.65 -6.83
N VAL A 109 10.39 7.79 -6.88
CA VAL A 109 9.50 7.02 -5.99
C VAL A 109 9.45 5.54 -6.37
N VAL A 110 9.50 5.20 -7.67
CA VAL A 110 9.58 3.81 -8.13
C VAL A 110 10.90 3.18 -7.70
N ALA A 111 12.02 3.85 -7.98
CA ALA A 111 13.36 3.35 -7.61
C ALA A 111 13.47 3.11 -6.10
N GLU A 112 13.00 4.05 -5.28
CA GLU A 112 13.02 3.88 -3.82
C GLU A 112 12.10 2.77 -3.34
N SER A 113 10.94 2.56 -3.97
CA SER A 113 10.04 1.47 -3.60
C SER A 113 10.73 0.11 -3.72
N TYR A 114 11.43 -0.16 -4.80
CA TYR A 114 12.20 -1.39 -4.98
C TYR A 114 13.41 -1.47 -4.04
N ALA A 115 14.14 -0.36 -3.87
CA ALA A 115 15.27 -0.31 -2.94
C ALA A 115 14.83 -0.61 -1.50
N SER A 116 13.69 -0.07 -1.08
CA SER A 116 13.11 -0.35 0.24
C SER A 116 12.68 -1.81 0.39
N VAL A 117 12.09 -2.41 -0.64
CA VAL A 117 11.77 -3.85 -0.65
C VAL A 117 13.00 -4.70 -0.37
N GLN A 118 14.14 -4.39 -1.00
CA GLN A 118 15.40 -5.11 -0.79
C GLN A 118 15.93 -4.99 0.65
N ARG A 119 15.59 -3.91 1.36
CA ARG A 119 15.99 -3.70 2.76
C ARG A 119 15.07 -4.37 3.77
N THR A 120 13.89 -4.86 3.37
CA THR A 120 12.91 -5.45 4.31
C THR A 120 13.47 -6.61 5.14
N PRO A 121 14.36 -7.51 4.62
CA PRO A 121 14.95 -8.58 5.44
C PRO A 121 15.88 -8.07 6.55
N GLU A 122 16.41 -6.87 6.42
CA GLU A 122 17.25 -6.26 7.47
C GLU A 122 16.43 -5.78 8.66
N LEU A 123 15.13 -5.50 8.43
CA LEU A 123 14.21 -4.94 9.41
C LEU A 123 13.31 -6.00 10.07
N LEU A 124 13.03 -7.09 9.37
CA LEU A 124 12.13 -8.14 9.84
C LEU A 124 12.84 -9.50 9.85
N PRO A 125 13.22 -10.04 11.03
CA PRO A 125 14.05 -11.24 11.15
C PRO A 125 13.54 -12.46 10.38
N VAL A 126 12.21 -12.70 10.39
CA VAL A 126 11.60 -13.83 9.68
C VAL A 126 11.86 -13.78 8.16
N LEU A 127 11.95 -12.59 7.56
CA LEU A 127 12.28 -12.44 6.15
C LEU A 127 13.75 -12.80 5.89
N LYS A 128 14.63 -12.38 6.79
CA LYS A 128 16.06 -12.67 6.71
C LYS A 128 16.34 -14.16 6.88
N GLU A 129 15.71 -14.81 7.84
CA GLU A 129 15.85 -16.25 8.13
C GLU A 129 15.41 -17.10 6.94
N ASN A 130 14.35 -16.68 6.23
CA ASN A 130 13.82 -17.37 5.05
C ASN A 130 14.42 -16.88 3.73
N ASN A 131 15.37 -15.93 3.76
CA ASN A 131 16.01 -15.34 2.58
C ASN A 131 14.99 -14.84 1.53
N VAL A 132 13.95 -14.13 2.00
CA VAL A 132 12.89 -13.54 1.17
C VAL A 132 12.70 -12.07 1.51
N VAL A 133 12.06 -11.33 0.62
CA VAL A 133 11.62 -9.96 0.86
C VAL A 133 10.13 -9.92 1.22
N ASP A 134 9.65 -8.76 1.72
CA ASP A 134 8.21 -8.60 2.00
C ASP A 134 7.39 -8.63 0.70
N ALA A 135 6.53 -9.64 0.58
CA ALA A 135 5.69 -9.84 -0.60
C ALA A 135 4.67 -8.70 -0.80
N GLY A 136 4.17 -8.11 0.29
CA GLY A 136 3.26 -6.98 0.24
C GLY A 136 3.93 -5.72 -0.30
N GLY A 137 5.11 -5.40 0.20
CA GLY A 137 5.94 -4.30 -0.29
C GLY A 137 6.37 -4.49 -1.73
N TYR A 138 6.74 -5.71 -2.11
CA TYR A 138 7.08 -6.01 -3.49
C TYR A 138 5.89 -5.85 -4.44
N GLY A 139 4.71 -6.35 -4.05
CA GLY A 139 3.48 -6.14 -4.81
C GLY A 139 3.10 -4.66 -4.95
N PHE A 140 3.32 -3.85 -3.91
CA PHE A 140 3.14 -2.40 -3.98
C PHE A 140 4.13 -1.74 -4.95
N ALA A 141 5.41 -2.11 -4.93
CA ALA A 141 6.41 -1.58 -5.85
C ALA A 141 6.07 -1.89 -7.31
N ILE A 142 5.65 -3.13 -7.62
CA ILE A 142 5.17 -3.52 -8.96
C ILE A 142 3.96 -2.69 -9.39
N LEU A 143 2.98 -2.49 -8.51
CA LEU A 143 1.79 -1.70 -8.79
C LEU A 143 2.15 -0.24 -9.12
N LEU A 144 3.05 0.35 -8.33
CA LEU A 144 3.53 1.71 -8.52
C LEU A 144 4.30 1.86 -9.82
N ASP A 145 5.20 0.93 -10.12
CA ASP A 145 5.98 0.89 -11.36
C ASP A 145 5.06 0.77 -12.59
N ALA A 146 4.12 -0.15 -12.58
CA ALA A 146 3.15 -0.31 -13.67
C ALA A 146 2.31 0.97 -13.88
N PHE A 147 1.93 1.64 -12.79
CA PHE A 147 1.19 2.90 -12.85
C PHE A 147 2.03 4.02 -13.48
N VAL A 148 3.27 4.19 -13.03
CA VAL A 148 4.19 5.21 -13.57
C VAL A 148 4.53 4.91 -15.03
N SER A 149 4.81 3.65 -15.36
CA SER A 149 5.11 3.22 -16.73
C SER A 149 3.94 3.54 -17.69
N ALA A 150 2.71 3.26 -17.27
CA ALA A 150 1.52 3.59 -18.04
C ALA A 150 1.35 5.11 -18.24
N LEU A 151 1.62 5.92 -17.22
CA LEU A 151 1.55 7.39 -17.30
C LEU A 151 2.61 7.99 -18.23
N THR A 152 3.79 7.40 -18.24
CA THR A 152 4.94 7.93 -19.02
C THR A 152 5.08 7.29 -20.40
N GLY A 153 4.24 6.32 -20.73
CA GLY A 153 4.33 5.56 -22.00
C GLY A 153 5.55 4.64 -22.10
N ARG A 154 6.15 4.27 -20.94
CA ARG A 154 7.34 3.39 -20.84
C ARG A 154 6.95 2.01 -20.33
N GLU A 155 5.89 1.42 -20.88
CA GLU A 155 5.38 0.12 -20.41
C GLU A 155 6.47 -0.95 -20.35
N GLY A 156 6.63 -1.59 -19.19
CA GLY A 156 7.51 -2.73 -18.98
C GLY A 156 9.01 -2.42 -18.91
N GLN A 157 9.44 -1.17 -18.85
CA GLN A 157 10.87 -0.81 -18.86
C GLN A 157 11.50 -0.72 -17.47
N LEU A 158 10.74 -0.33 -16.44
CA LEU A 158 11.29 -0.15 -15.10
C LEU A 158 11.33 -1.45 -14.28
N GLY A 159 10.34 -2.32 -14.43
CA GLY A 159 10.26 -3.58 -13.70
C GLY A 159 11.32 -4.61 -14.07
N ASP A 160 11.78 -4.63 -15.33
CA ASP A 160 12.77 -5.61 -15.80
C ASP A 160 14.19 -5.33 -15.28
N GLU A 161 14.56 -4.06 -15.10
CA GLU A 161 15.88 -3.69 -14.57
C GLU A 161 16.01 -3.87 -13.06
N LEU A 162 14.88 -3.77 -12.32
CA LEU A 162 14.82 -3.82 -10.87
C LEU A 162 14.21 -5.12 -10.34
N ALA A 163 13.76 -6.01 -11.24
CA ALA A 163 13.15 -7.27 -10.85
C ALA A 163 14.12 -8.12 -10.02
N ILE A 164 13.65 -8.53 -8.85
CA ILE A 164 14.30 -9.56 -8.04
C ILE A 164 14.36 -10.81 -8.93
N SER A 165 15.56 -11.31 -9.19
CA SER A 165 15.77 -12.47 -10.06
C SER A 165 14.80 -13.60 -9.69
N ARG A 166 13.89 -13.95 -10.59
CA ARG A 166 12.90 -15.03 -10.40
C ARG A 166 13.55 -16.40 -10.22
N ASP A 167 14.80 -16.53 -10.66
CA ASP A 167 15.55 -17.78 -10.54
C ASP A 167 16.12 -18.01 -9.15
N ALA A 168 16.10 -16.99 -8.28
CA ALA A 168 16.56 -17.07 -6.89
C ALA A 168 15.42 -17.26 -5.87
N ALA A 169 14.17 -17.42 -6.30
CA ALA A 169 13.08 -17.68 -5.37
C ALA A 169 13.30 -19.07 -4.72
N PRO A 170 13.69 -19.14 -3.42
CA PRO A 170 13.74 -20.43 -2.75
C PRO A 170 12.35 -21.03 -2.80
N LYS A 171 12.26 -22.33 -3.08
CA LYS A 171 11.04 -23.09 -2.81
C LYS A 171 10.83 -23.01 -1.31
N VAL A 172 9.96 -22.14 -0.88
CA VAL A 172 9.52 -22.08 0.51
C VAL A 172 8.73 -23.36 0.74
N GLU A 173 9.36 -24.39 1.28
CA GLU A 173 8.61 -25.47 1.94
C GLU A 173 8.03 -24.81 3.19
N ILE A 174 6.71 -24.61 3.17
CA ILE A 174 5.97 -24.19 4.35
C ILE A 174 6.03 -25.39 5.30
N GLU A 175 7.08 -25.48 6.12
CA GLU A 175 7.02 -26.27 7.33
C GLU A 175 5.83 -25.74 8.12
N GLN A 176 4.94 -26.62 8.53
CA GLN A 176 3.79 -26.26 9.37
C GLN A 176 4.38 -25.64 10.65
N ILE A 177 4.45 -24.32 10.69
CA ILE A 177 4.81 -23.61 11.91
C ILE A 177 3.62 -23.77 12.86
N ASN A 178 3.66 -24.81 13.66
CA ASN A 178 2.67 -25.06 14.72
C ASN A 178 2.94 -24.21 15.98
N ASP A 179 3.93 -23.33 15.95
CA ASP A 179 4.28 -22.46 17.08
C ASP A 179 3.50 -21.15 17.00
N TRP A 180 2.30 -21.22 17.54
CA TRP A 180 1.47 -20.06 17.87
C TRP A 180 1.92 -19.40 19.19
N GLU A 181 3.21 -19.41 19.45
CA GLU A 181 3.79 -18.77 20.63
C GLU A 181 3.62 -17.26 20.51
N GLY A 182 2.63 -16.74 21.18
CA GLY A 182 2.41 -15.28 21.35
C GLY A 182 1.00 -14.78 21.15
N SER A 183 0.07 -15.51 20.56
CA SER A 183 -1.33 -15.12 20.45
C SER A 183 -2.25 -16.03 21.28
N GLN A 184 -3.08 -15.44 22.13
CA GLN A 184 -4.13 -16.14 22.85
C GLN A 184 -5.29 -16.54 21.93
N PHE A 185 -5.34 -16.00 20.71
CA PHE A 185 -6.43 -16.17 19.75
C PHE A 185 -5.98 -17.01 18.57
N ARG A 186 -6.66 -18.13 18.39
CA ARG A 186 -6.33 -19.15 17.38
C ARG A 186 -6.86 -18.81 15.98
N TYR A 187 -7.87 -17.96 15.88
CA TYR A 187 -8.59 -17.70 14.65
C TYR A 187 -8.44 -16.24 14.24
N CYS A 188 -8.12 -15.98 12.97
CA CYS A 188 -8.25 -14.68 12.36
C CYS A 188 -9.65 -14.57 11.75
N THR A 189 -10.39 -13.54 12.14
CA THR A 189 -11.76 -13.32 11.65
C THR A 189 -11.82 -11.96 10.95
N GLU A 190 -12.29 -11.97 9.72
CA GLU A 190 -12.55 -10.76 8.94
C GLU A 190 -14.06 -10.60 8.75
N PHE A 191 -14.56 -9.39 8.92
CA PHE A 191 -15.96 -9.08 8.66
C PHE A 191 -16.12 -7.64 8.18
N LEU A 192 -17.21 -7.40 7.45
CA LEU A 192 -17.63 -6.08 7.01
C LEU A 192 -18.95 -5.74 7.69
N VAL A 193 -19.00 -4.57 8.33
CA VAL A 193 -20.22 -4.02 8.89
C VAL A 193 -20.73 -2.91 7.98
N HIS A 194 -21.99 -2.98 7.54
CA HIS A 194 -22.68 -1.92 6.85
C HIS A 194 -23.78 -1.38 7.75
N SER A 195 -23.71 -0.10 8.07
CA SER A 195 -24.67 0.56 8.95
C SER A 195 -24.68 2.06 8.68
N ASP A 196 -25.86 2.66 8.68
CA ASP A 196 -26.05 4.10 8.55
C ASP A 196 -25.95 4.83 9.92
N THR A 197 -25.81 4.08 11.02
CA THR A 197 -25.89 4.63 12.38
C THR A 197 -24.72 4.27 13.27
N ILE A 198 -23.75 3.45 12.77
CA ILE A 198 -22.60 3.04 13.58
C ILE A 198 -21.66 4.22 13.79
N ASP A 199 -21.27 4.44 15.04
CA ASP A 199 -20.13 5.29 15.36
C ASP A 199 -18.84 4.50 15.12
N VAL A 200 -18.12 4.88 14.07
CA VAL A 200 -16.91 4.19 13.63
C VAL A 200 -15.79 4.30 14.68
N ASP A 201 -15.67 5.44 15.35
CA ASP A 201 -14.62 5.66 16.34
C ASP A 201 -14.92 4.90 17.63
N ALA A 202 -16.16 4.88 18.08
CA ALA A 202 -16.59 4.04 19.20
C ALA A 202 -16.41 2.55 18.89
N ALA A 203 -16.67 2.10 17.67
CA ALA A 203 -16.43 0.72 17.26
C ALA A 203 -14.93 0.37 17.28
N LYS A 204 -14.06 1.28 16.82
CA LYS A 204 -12.60 1.11 16.88
C LYS A 204 -12.05 1.04 18.30
N GLU A 205 -12.70 1.71 19.25
CA GLU A 205 -12.34 1.62 20.67
C GLU A 205 -12.85 0.33 21.31
N PHE A 206 -14.06 -0.11 20.94
CA PHE A 206 -14.70 -1.27 21.53
C PHE A 206 -14.12 -2.62 21.07
N LEU A 207 -13.93 -2.81 19.75
CA LEU A 207 -13.51 -4.10 19.20
C LEU A 207 -12.22 -4.67 19.81
N PRO A 208 -11.20 -3.85 20.14
CA PRO A 208 -9.98 -4.34 20.79
C PRO A 208 -10.20 -4.88 22.21
N THR A 209 -11.31 -4.56 22.84
CA THR A 209 -11.64 -5.12 24.16
C THR A 209 -12.13 -6.57 24.04
N MET A 210 -12.55 -6.99 22.85
CA MET A 210 -13.07 -8.33 22.59
C MET A 210 -11.98 -9.33 22.13
N GLY A 211 -10.84 -8.82 21.68
CA GLY A 211 -9.76 -9.65 21.16
C GLY A 211 -8.63 -8.84 20.54
N ASP A 212 -7.66 -9.50 19.94
CA ASP A 212 -6.58 -8.82 19.23
C ASP A 212 -7.08 -8.35 17.85
N CYS A 213 -6.91 -7.07 17.55
CA CYS A 213 -7.35 -6.47 16.30
C CYS A 213 -6.15 -5.89 15.56
N ASP A 214 -5.89 -6.36 14.33
CA ASP A 214 -4.78 -5.90 13.50
C ASP A 214 -5.17 -4.72 12.62
N LEU A 215 -6.35 -4.78 12.01
CA LEU A 215 -6.84 -3.80 11.04
C LEU A 215 -8.27 -3.37 11.35
N MET A 216 -8.50 -2.07 11.32
CA MET A 216 -9.84 -1.48 11.39
C MET A 216 -9.95 -0.29 10.45
N VAL A 217 -10.86 -0.38 9.48
CA VAL A 217 -11.09 0.66 8.48
C VAL A 217 -12.53 1.10 8.56
N GLY A 218 -12.77 2.41 8.68
CA GLY A 218 -14.07 3.03 8.53
C GLY A 218 -14.11 3.99 7.33
N MET A 219 -15.22 4.05 6.64
CA MET A 219 -15.51 5.01 5.57
C MET A 219 -16.76 5.78 5.90
#